data_a2748761c487415ad64301dd2e7e32e5
#
_entry.id   a2748761c487415ad64301dd2e7e32e5
#
_cell.length_a   1.000
_cell.length_b   1.000
_cell.length_c   1.000
_cell.angle_alpha   90.00
_cell.angle_beta   90.00
_cell.angle_gamma   90.00
#
_symmetry.space_group_name_H-M   'P 1'
#
loop_
_entity.id
_entity.type
_entity.pdbx_description
1 polymer ?
#
loop_
_entity_poly.entity_id
_entity_poly.type
_entity_poly.pdbx_seq_one_letter_code
_entity_poly.pdbx_strand_id
1 'polypeptide(L)' 'MIQVIIIDDEPLAISMVKEYLATYDNIEVVADCPNGFAGAKAINELEPDLIFLDVQIPKITGFEMLE' A
#
# COMPACT_ATOMS: atom_id res chain seq x y z
N MET A 1 0.80 10.67 -14.75
CA MET A 1 0.86 10.61 -13.29
C MET A 1 0.84 9.17 -12.82
N ILE A 2 1.64 8.85 -11.84
CA ILE A 2 1.73 7.50 -11.33
C ILE A 2 0.62 7.28 -10.32
N GLN A 3 -0.24 6.34 -10.59
CA GLN A 3 -1.37 6.06 -9.70
C GLN A 3 -0.99 4.96 -8.71
N VAL A 4 -1.20 5.24 -7.45
CA VAL A 4 -0.76 4.37 -6.37
C VAL A 4 -1.91 3.94 -5.50
N ILE A 5 -1.90 2.68 -5.07
CA ILE A 5 -2.84 2.18 -4.09
C ILE A 5 -2.02 1.79 -2.87
N ILE A 6 -2.49 2.16 -1.69
CA ILE A 6 -1.84 1.82 -0.43
C ILE A 6 -2.69 0.79 0.27
N ILE A 7 -2.10 -0.33 0.67
CA ILE A 7 -2.81 -1.38 1.39
C ILE A 7 -2.13 -1.60 2.73
N ASP A 8 -2.82 -1.30 3.81
CA ASP A 8 -2.25 -1.40 5.13
C ASP A 8 -3.39 -1.39 6.14
N ASP A 9 -3.33 -2.22 7.15
CA ASP A 9 -4.39 -2.27 8.13
C ASP A 9 -4.17 -1.26 9.25
N GLU A 10 -3.15 -0.45 9.15
CA GLU A 10 -2.83 0.53 10.17
C GLU A 10 -3.13 1.91 9.62
N PRO A 11 -4.15 2.60 10.09
CA PRO A 11 -4.50 3.91 9.55
C PRO A 11 -3.40 4.95 9.64
N LEU A 12 -2.59 4.87 10.69
CA LEU A 12 -1.50 5.81 10.84
C LEU A 12 -0.43 5.58 9.78
N ALA A 13 -0.19 4.32 9.44
CA ALA A 13 0.79 4.01 8.43
C ALA A 13 0.31 4.52 7.07
N ILE A 14 -0.98 4.38 6.78
CA ILE A 14 -1.55 4.90 5.55
C ILE A 14 -1.35 6.41 5.48
N SER A 15 -1.63 7.10 6.57
CA SER A 15 -1.46 8.54 6.63
C SER A 15 -0.04 8.95 6.37
N MET A 16 0.90 8.25 6.97
CA MET A 16 2.32 8.58 6.81
C MET A 16 2.77 8.38 5.37
N VAL A 17 2.34 7.31 4.74
CA VAL A 17 2.71 7.04 3.36
C VAL A 17 2.09 8.10 2.45
N LYS A 18 0.85 8.47 2.71
CA LYS A 18 0.19 9.50 1.93
C LYS A 18 0.94 10.83 2.01
N GLU A 19 1.35 11.19 3.22
CA GLU A 19 2.09 12.42 3.41
C GLU A 19 3.42 12.38 2.67
N TYR A 20 4.08 11.25 2.75
CA TYR A 20 5.36 11.10 2.08
C TYR A 20 5.19 11.22 0.57
N LEU A 21 4.18 10.55 0.03
CA LEU A 21 3.97 10.58 -1.41
C LEU A 21 3.45 11.92 -1.91
N ALA A 22 2.83 12.69 -1.04
CA ALA A 22 2.31 13.99 -1.41
C ALA A 22 3.43 14.97 -1.78
N THR A 23 4.66 14.65 -1.40
CA THR A 23 5.79 15.51 -1.74
C THR A 23 6.21 15.32 -3.20
N TYR A 24 5.65 14.33 -3.89
CA TYR A 24 5.99 14.07 -5.28
C TYR A 24 4.85 14.51 -6.19
N ASP A 25 5.12 15.40 -7.09
CA ASP A 25 4.09 15.95 -7.97
C ASP A 25 3.52 14.95 -8.95
N ASN A 26 4.27 13.94 -9.29
CA ASN A 26 3.84 12.99 -10.30
C ASN A 26 3.20 11.73 -9.73
N ILE A 27 2.88 11.73 -8.45
CA ILE A 27 2.26 10.57 -7.82
C ILE A 27 0.89 10.93 -7.29
N GLU A 28 -0.07 10.04 -7.53
CA GLU A 28 -1.41 10.26 -7.07
C GLU A 28 -1.89 9.02 -6.34
N VAL A 29 -2.30 9.14 -5.10
CA VAL A 29 -2.85 8.02 -4.34
C VAL A 29 -4.32 7.93 -4.70
N VAL A 30 -4.70 6.91 -5.44
CA VAL A 30 -6.06 6.76 -5.91
C VAL A 30 -6.95 5.95 -4.97
N ALA A 31 -6.34 5.22 -4.05
CA ALA A 31 -7.13 4.48 -3.06
C ALA A 31 -6.25 4.05 -1.92
N ASP A 32 -6.84 3.87 -0.74
CA ASP A 32 -6.12 3.28 0.37
C ASP A 32 -7.06 2.24 0.93
N CYS A 33 -6.54 1.08 1.23
CA CYS A 33 -7.34 -0.08 1.61
C CYS A 33 -6.85 -0.67 2.91
N PRO A 34 -7.76 -1.08 3.78
CA PRO A 34 -7.37 -1.57 5.10
C PRO A 34 -6.93 -3.03 5.11
N ASN A 35 -7.08 -3.72 4.03
CA ASN A 35 -6.66 -5.13 3.99
C ASN A 35 -6.48 -5.57 2.55
N GLY A 36 -5.94 -6.77 2.39
CA GLY A 36 -5.65 -7.29 1.06
C GLY A 36 -6.89 -7.56 0.21
N PHE A 37 -8.00 -7.88 0.86
CA PHE A 37 -9.23 -8.18 0.15
C PHE A 37 -9.74 -6.91 -0.54
N ALA A 38 -9.82 -5.81 0.21
CA ALA A 38 -10.24 -4.53 -0.36
C ALA A 38 -9.21 -4.05 -1.37
N GLY A 39 -7.93 -4.34 -1.10
CA GLY A 39 -6.86 -3.96 -2.01
C GLY A 39 -6.98 -4.66 -3.35
N ALA A 40 -7.26 -5.96 -3.33
CA ALA A 40 -7.40 -6.72 -4.56
C ALA A 40 -8.54 -6.16 -5.41
N LYS A 41 -9.64 -5.79 -4.75
CA LYS A 41 -10.77 -5.23 -5.46
C LYS A 41 -10.40 -3.89 -6.09
N ALA A 42 -9.71 -3.05 -5.35
CA ALA A 42 -9.31 -1.74 -5.85
C ALA A 42 -8.33 -1.87 -7.02
N ILE A 43 -7.41 -2.82 -6.92
CA ILE A 43 -6.45 -3.04 -7.98
C ILE A 43 -7.17 -3.45 -9.26
N ASN A 44 -8.15 -4.31 -9.11
CA ASN A 44 -8.87 -4.79 -10.27
C ASN A 44 -9.70 -3.67 -10.92
N GLU A 45 -10.21 -2.76 -10.12
CA GLU A 45 -11.04 -1.68 -10.63
C GLU A 45 -10.25 -0.50 -11.16
N LEU A 46 -9.18 -0.15 -10.49
CA LEU A 46 -8.44 1.07 -10.79
C LEU A 46 -7.16 0.85 -11.60
N GLU A 47 -6.67 -0.38 -11.61
CA GLU A 47 -5.46 -0.71 -12.36
C GLU A 47 -4.32 0.27 -12.12
N PRO A 48 -3.83 0.35 -10.88
CA PRO A 48 -2.80 1.32 -10.54
C PRO A 48 -1.45 0.97 -11.15
N ASP A 49 -0.56 1.93 -11.15
CA ASP A 49 0.80 1.70 -11.61
C ASP A 49 1.67 1.11 -10.52
N LEU A 50 1.34 1.36 -9.26
CA LEU A 50 2.17 0.94 -8.16
C LEU A 50 1.33 0.63 -6.93
N ILE A 51 1.75 -0.34 -6.15
CA ILE A 51 1.06 -0.72 -4.94
C ILE A 51 2.03 -0.68 -3.78
N PHE A 52 1.64 0.02 -2.70
CA PHE A 52 2.41 0.00 -1.46
C PHE A 52 1.70 -0.98 -0.56
N LEU A 53 2.33 -2.10 -0.31
CA LEU A 53 1.74 -3.15 0.48
C LEU A 53 2.52 -3.31 1.77
N ASP A 54 1.84 -3.19 2.89
CA ASP A 54 2.49 -3.41 4.16
C ASP A 54 2.60 -4.88 4.41
N VAL A 55 3.79 -5.37 4.41
CA VAL A 55 4.00 -6.75 4.60
C VAL A 55 4.45 -6.95 5.99
N GLN A 56 3.88 -6.39 6.95
CA GLN A 56 4.26 -6.58 8.23
C GLN A 56 4.04 -7.92 8.62
N ILE A 57 4.83 -8.74 8.31
CA ILE A 57 4.68 -10.06 8.53
C ILE A 57 5.29 -10.39 9.68
N PRO A 58 4.77 -10.27 10.53
CA PRO A 58 5.34 -10.58 11.70
C PRO A 58 5.81 -11.88 11.71
N LYS A 59 5.58 -12.22 11.63
CA LYS A 59 5.90 -13.41 11.74
C LYS A 59 6.72 -13.80 10.94
N ILE A 60 6.97 -13.64 10.63
CA ILE A 60 7.64 -14.08 9.90
C ILE A 60 8.49 -14.45 10.04
N THR A 61 8.29 -14.69 10.37
CA THR A 61 8.91 -15.12 10.36
C THR A 61 9.46 -15.50 9.65
N GLY A 62 9.18 -15.67 9.30
CA GLY A 62 9.53 -16.12 8.44
C GLY A 62 10.54 -15.66 7.98
N PHE A 63 10.74 -14.98 8.01
CA PHE A 63 11.66 -14.49 7.49
C PHE A 63 12.77 -14.86 7.87
N GLU A 64 12.60 -15.10 8.63
CA GLU A 64 13.44 -15.53 8.95
C GLU A 64 13.81 -16.42 8.33
N MET A 65 13.17 -16.77 7.80
CA MET A 65 13.40 -17.56 7.09
C MET A 65 14.12 -17.28 6.19
N LEU A 66 14.25 -16.66 6.11
CA LEU A 66 14.90 -16.32 5.24
C LEU A 66 16.08 -16.42 5.34
N GLU A 67 16.15 -16.65 5.95
CA GLU A 67 16.96 -16.81 5.91
C GLU A 67 17.41 -17.17 5.54
#